data_42ea3e4e93a22c95402ed164a845d185
#
_entry.id   42ea3e4e93a22c95402ed164a845d185
#
_cell.length_a   1.000
_cell.length_b   1.000
_cell.length_c   1.000
_cell.angle_alpha   90.00
_cell.angle_beta   90.00
_cell.angle_gamma   90.00
#
_symmetry.space_group_name_H-M   'P 1'
#
loop_
_entity.id
_entity.type
_entity.pdbx_description
1 polymer ?
#
loop_
_entity_poly.entity_id
_entity_poly.type
_entity_poly.pdbx_seq_one_letter_code
_entity_poly.pdbx_strand_id
1 'polypeptide(L)'
;MELFNDEQSYSYDERPHPCNERPYSYDGLPYYSLNNWLKQKFGTKVYKLALDGGMSCPNRDGTLGKGGCIFCSAGGSGDFAAGKRLKPGIGTSRIRQNNTLTMPIADQIQAAKLLVSKKIPPSGPFIAYFQSFTNTYAPVSYLRELFTQAICCPEIAALSIATRPDCLEPEKIQLLRELNQIKPVWAELGLQTIHPETADFIRRGYPLSCFETSARQLKAAGLTVIVHLILGLPGESPRKMLESVDYLAHFSPSIDGIKLQLLHVLKGTDLAKLYLQNPFPLFSLEEYVDFVITCLERLPPSMVIHRLTGDGPKSLLLAPAWSADKKRVLNTFSHRFRERGSWQGKEFVKKPE
;
A
#
# COMPACT_ATOMS: atom_id res chain seq x y z
N MET A 1 -39.67 -8.93 12.97
CA MET A 1 -38.68 -9.75 13.66
C MET A 1 -38.57 -11.06 12.89
N GLU A 2 -37.80 -11.04 11.81
CA GLU A 2 -37.32 -12.23 11.11
C GLU A 2 -35.99 -11.91 10.50
N LEU A 3 -35.01 -12.73 10.81
CA LEU A 3 -33.57 -12.54 10.67
C LEU A 3 -33.14 -12.96 9.28
N PHE A 4 -32.25 -12.17 8.71
CA PHE A 4 -31.46 -12.52 7.53
C PHE A 4 -30.50 -13.66 7.87
N ASN A 5 -30.83 -14.86 7.37
CA ASN A 5 -29.88 -15.95 7.16
C ASN A 5 -29.71 -16.10 5.66
N ASP A 6 -28.62 -15.63 5.10
CA ASP A 6 -28.11 -16.08 3.82
C ASP A 6 -26.60 -16.28 3.97
N GLU A 7 -26.23 -17.50 4.39
CA GLU A 7 -24.90 -18.06 4.24
C GLU A 7 -24.68 -18.40 2.76
N GLN A 8 -24.23 -17.43 1.97
CA GLN A 8 -23.64 -17.74 0.67
C GLN A 8 -22.14 -17.94 0.85
N SER A 9 -21.75 -19.20 1.06
CA SER A 9 -20.40 -19.69 0.90
C SER A 9 -20.01 -19.59 -0.59
N TYR A 10 -19.24 -18.59 -0.95
CA TYR A 10 -18.63 -18.50 -2.28
C TYR A 10 -17.43 -19.44 -2.35
N SER A 11 -17.65 -20.61 -2.94
CA SER A 11 -16.59 -21.51 -3.37
C SER A 11 -15.83 -20.87 -4.54
N TYR A 12 -14.52 -20.73 -4.42
CA TYR A 12 -13.64 -20.41 -5.54
C TYR A 12 -13.69 -21.58 -6.53
N ASP A 13 -14.17 -21.30 -7.74
CA ASP A 13 -14.19 -22.25 -8.85
C ASP A 13 -12.75 -22.46 -9.35
N GLU A 14 -12.09 -23.52 -8.89
CA GLU A 14 -10.75 -23.94 -9.31
C GLU A 14 -10.83 -24.69 -10.66
N ARG A 15 -11.19 -24.02 -11.75
CA ARG A 15 -11.06 -24.62 -13.08
C ARG A 15 -9.71 -24.27 -13.69
N PRO A 16 -8.91 -25.26 -14.15
CA PRO A 16 -7.70 -24.99 -14.88
C PRO A 16 -8.06 -24.44 -16.27
N HIS A 17 -7.60 -23.22 -16.57
CA HIS A 17 -7.76 -22.59 -17.87
C HIS A 17 -6.65 -23.02 -18.84
N PRO A 18 -6.96 -23.23 -20.14
CA PRO A 18 -5.95 -23.56 -21.15
C PRO A 18 -4.99 -22.39 -21.40
N CYS A 19 -3.72 -22.72 -21.59
CA CYS A 19 -2.55 -21.83 -21.53
C CYS A 19 -2.43 -20.73 -22.60
N ASN A 20 -3.45 -20.31 -23.32
CA ASN A 20 -3.31 -19.32 -24.41
C ASN A 20 -4.43 -18.28 -24.56
N GLU A 21 -5.46 -18.25 -23.71
CA GLU A 21 -6.48 -17.22 -23.75
C GLU A 21 -6.28 -16.23 -22.59
N ARG A 22 -6.51 -14.94 -22.82
CA ARG A 22 -6.49 -13.91 -21.77
C ARG A 22 -7.45 -14.35 -20.67
N PRO A 23 -6.95 -14.85 -19.51
CA PRO A 23 -7.81 -15.59 -18.58
C PRO A 23 -8.79 -14.68 -17.81
N TYR A 24 -8.63 -13.35 -17.85
CA TYR A 24 -9.45 -12.43 -17.08
C TYR A 24 -9.74 -11.14 -17.86
N SER A 25 -11.02 -10.85 -18.07
CA SER A 25 -11.49 -9.52 -18.46
C SER A 25 -11.75 -8.71 -17.17
N TYR A 26 -10.72 -8.04 -16.67
CA TYR A 26 -10.86 -7.12 -15.53
C TYR A 26 -11.41 -5.76 -15.97
N ASP A 27 -12.70 -5.66 -16.33
CA ASP A 27 -13.30 -4.44 -16.88
C ASP A 27 -12.45 -3.82 -18.04
N GLY A 28 -11.90 -4.68 -18.93
CA GLY A 28 -11.04 -4.26 -20.03
C GLY A 28 -9.59 -3.91 -19.67
N LEU A 29 -9.17 -4.06 -18.42
CA LEU A 29 -7.77 -3.89 -18.00
C LEU A 29 -6.98 -5.19 -18.15
N PRO A 30 -5.67 -5.11 -18.48
CA PRO A 30 -4.80 -6.27 -18.60
C PRO A 30 -4.26 -6.77 -17.24
N TYR A 31 -4.76 -6.27 -16.12
CA TYR A 31 -4.36 -6.65 -14.77
C TYR A 31 -5.50 -6.48 -13.77
N TYR A 32 -5.47 -7.24 -12.67
CA TYR A 32 -6.46 -7.21 -11.61
C TYR A 32 -6.27 -6.00 -10.70
N SER A 33 -6.88 -4.90 -11.06
CA SER A 33 -6.74 -3.65 -10.32
C SER A 33 -7.57 -3.65 -9.03
N LEU A 34 -7.10 -2.89 -8.02
CA LEU A 34 -7.88 -2.66 -6.80
C LEU A 34 -9.28 -2.12 -7.09
N ASN A 35 -9.44 -1.26 -8.12
CA ASN A 35 -10.76 -0.73 -8.48
C ASN A 35 -11.71 -1.83 -8.96
N ASN A 36 -11.22 -2.80 -9.75
CA ASN A 36 -12.02 -3.95 -10.18
C ASN A 36 -12.43 -4.81 -8.98
N TRP A 37 -11.44 -5.16 -8.14
CA TRP A 37 -11.71 -5.93 -6.95
C TRP A 37 -12.75 -5.26 -6.03
N LEU A 38 -12.62 -3.94 -5.82
CA LEU A 38 -13.57 -3.16 -5.01
C LEU A 38 -14.97 -3.15 -5.61
N LYS A 39 -15.10 -3.00 -6.93
CA LYS A 39 -16.41 -3.06 -7.61
C LYS A 39 -17.05 -4.46 -7.48
N GLN A 40 -16.27 -5.52 -7.63
CA GLN A 40 -16.76 -6.89 -7.44
C GLN A 40 -17.20 -7.14 -5.99
N LYS A 41 -16.41 -6.66 -5.01
CA LYS A 41 -16.68 -6.88 -3.59
C LYS A 41 -17.83 -6.05 -3.04
N PHE A 42 -17.96 -4.78 -3.47
CA PHE A 42 -18.90 -3.81 -2.90
C PHE A 42 -19.98 -3.33 -3.89
N GLY A 43 -20.00 -3.85 -5.11
CA GLY A 43 -20.97 -3.47 -6.16
C GLY A 43 -20.78 -2.03 -6.69
N THR A 44 -19.85 -1.25 -6.17
CA THR A 44 -19.67 0.15 -6.49
C THR A 44 -18.22 0.58 -6.38
N LYS A 45 -17.92 1.78 -6.85
CA LYS A 45 -16.60 2.39 -6.69
C LYS A 45 -16.37 2.81 -5.23
N VAL A 46 -15.24 2.39 -4.67
CA VAL A 46 -14.83 2.68 -3.29
C VAL A 46 -13.56 3.49 -3.28
N TYR A 47 -13.44 4.47 -2.38
CA TYR A 47 -12.27 5.33 -2.28
C TYR A 47 -11.59 5.19 -0.92
N LYS A 48 -10.25 5.27 -0.92
CA LYS A 48 -9.48 5.34 0.32
C LYS A 48 -9.47 6.78 0.85
N LEU A 49 -9.87 6.94 2.11
CA LEU A 49 -9.72 8.16 2.87
C LEU A 49 -8.43 8.08 3.68
N ALA A 50 -7.42 8.87 3.31
CA ALA A 50 -6.14 8.87 4.00
C ALA A 50 -6.25 9.59 5.35
N LEU A 51 -6.02 8.83 6.42
CA LEU A 51 -6.11 9.28 7.81
C LEU A 51 -4.74 9.27 8.48
N ASP A 52 -4.59 10.07 9.51
CA ASP A 52 -3.42 10.13 10.39
C ASP A 52 -3.79 9.59 11.77
N GLY A 53 -3.16 8.51 12.17
CA GLY A 53 -3.37 7.89 13.49
C GLY A 53 -2.54 8.52 14.61
N GLY A 54 -1.74 9.55 14.34
CA GLY A 54 -0.89 10.21 15.36
C GLY A 54 0.34 9.41 15.77
N MET A 55 0.62 8.25 15.13
CA MET A 55 1.80 7.45 15.44
C MET A 55 3.08 8.04 14.84
N SER A 56 4.21 7.63 15.42
CA SER A 56 5.56 7.88 14.90
C SER A 56 6.08 6.63 14.13
N CYS A 57 7.39 6.54 14.02
CA CYS A 57 8.08 5.38 13.42
C CYS A 57 9.35 5.10 14.24
N PRO A 58 9.64 3.84 14.60
CA PRO A 58 10.84 3.49 15.38
C PRO A 58 12.15 3.89 14.68
N ASN A 59 12.15 4.03 13.36
CA ASN A 59 13.30 4.57 12.62
C ASN A 59 13.47 6.10 12.76
N ARG A 60 12.56 6.80 13.42
CA ARG A 60 12.56 8.27 13.53
C ARG A 60 12.70 8.79 14.93
N ASP A 61 12.12 8.12 15.91
CA ASP A 61 12.07 8.59 17.29
C ASP A 61 13.29 8.20 18.13
N GLY A 62 14.22 7.45 17.55
CA GLY A 62 15.45 7.01 18.21
C GLY A 62 15.40 5.58 18.73
N THR A 63 14.27 4.89 18.64
CA THR A 63 14.14 3.49 19.08
C THR A 63 15.04 2.55 18.26
N LEU A 64 14.97 2.64 16.92
CA LEU A 64 15.84 1.92 15.99
C LEU A 64 16.81 2.84 15.28
N GLY A 65 16.40 4.08 15.01
CA GLY A 65 17.19 5.04 14.27
C GLY A 65 16.61 6.45 14.32
N LYS A 66 17.38 7.43 13.83
CA LYS A 66 16.95 8.82 13.71
C LYS A 66 16.80 9.18 12.23
N GLY A 67 15.79 9.98 11.89
CA GLY A 67 15.59 10.50 10.52
C GLY A 67 14.72 9.59 9.61
N GLY A 68 14.56 8.32 9.91
CA GLY A 68 13.75 7.38 9.12
C GLY A 68 14.50 6.74 7.95
N CYS A 69 13.77 6.00 7.10
CA CYS A 69 14.32 5.49 5.85
C CYS A 69 14.77 6.65 4.96
N ILE A 70 15.84 6.46 4.18
CA ILE A 70 16.50 7.54 3.42
C ILE A 70 15.59 8.27 2.42
N PHE A 71 14.55 7.58 1.91
CA PHE A 71 13.58 8.10 0.95
C PHE A 71 12.34 8.73 1.60
N CYS A 72 12.17 8.57 2.90
CA CYS A 72 10.93 8.92 3.58
C CYS A 72 10.86 10.42 3.90
N SER A 73 9.83 11.12 3.37
CA SER A 73 9.59 12.54 3.64
C SER A 73 9.32 12.82 5.11
N ALA A 74 9.38 14.08 5.50
CA ALA A 74 9.00 14.52 6.85
C ALA A 74 7.55 14.12 7.22
N GLY A 75 6.69 13.95 6.22
CA GLY A 75 5.31 13.47 6.38
C GLY A 75 5.16 11.98 6.63
N GLY A 76 6.23 11.18 6.57
CA GLY A 76 6.16 9.73 6.81
C GLY A 76 5.22 8.99 5.87
N SER A 77 5.25 9.28 4.57
CA SER A 77 4.31 8.78 3.54
C SER A 77 2.85 9.23 3.72
N GLY A 78 2.57 10.06 4.73
CA GLY A 78 1.24 10.59 5.05
C GLY A 78 0.98 12.01 4.56
N ASP A 79 1.72 12.48 3.55
CA ASP A 79 1.59 13.84 3.01
C ASP A 79 0.19 14.16 2.47
N PHE A 80 -0.61 13.13 2.20
CA PHE A 80 -2.00 13.25 1.72
C PHE A 80 -3.05 13.01 2.81
N ALA A 81 -2.66 12.71 4.05
CA ALA A 81 -3.61 12.49 5.14
C ALA A 81 -4.37 13.78 5.50
N ALA A 82 -5.66 13.66 5.73
CA ALA A 82 -6.56 14.79 5.97
C ALA A 82 -6.12 15.64 7.18
N GLY A 83 -5.68 15.00 8.27
CA GLY A 83 -5.22 15.68 9.49
C GLY A 83 -4.01 16.60 9.31
N LYS A 84 -3.23 16.47 8.23
CA LYS A 84 -2.06 17.30 7.95
C LYS A 84 -2.31 18.48 7.00
N ARG A 85 -3.48 18.51 6.34
CA ARG A 85 -3.80 19.52 5.30
C ARG A 85 -4.51 20.75 5.81
N LEU A 86 -4.96 20.77 7.06
CA LEU A 86 -5.59 21.93 7.63
C LEU A 86 -4.54 22.95 8.03
N LYS A 87 -4.68 24.18 7.52
CA LYS A 87 -3.80 25.31 7.87
C LYS A 87 -3.81 25.54 9.37
N PRO A 88 -2.66 25.91 10.00
CA PRO A 88 -2.64 26.34 11.39
C PRO A 88 -3.58 27.54 11.57
N GLY A 89 -4.59 27.41 12.39
CA GLY A 89 -5.54 28.50 12.67
C GLY A 89 -6.92 28.06 13.13
N ILE A 90 -7.30 26.81 12.90
CA ILE A 90 -8.57 26.26 13.39
C ILE A 90 -8.25 25.01 14.23
N GLY A 91 -8.04 25.19 15.53
CA GLY A 91 -8.02 24.10 16.52
C GLY A 91 -6.86 23.11 16.45
N THR A 92 -5.71 23.45 15.86
CA THR A 92 -4.59 22.54 15.69
C THR A 92 -3.66 22.56 16.90
N SER A 93 -3.79 21.56 17.78
CA SER A 93 -2.71 21.19 18.69
C SER A 93 -1.55 20.64 17.89
N ARG A 94 -0.33 21.12 18.15
CA ARG A 94 0.92 20.62 17.51
C ARG A 94 1.08 19.15 17.79
N ILE A 95 1.46 18.37 16.77
CA ILE A 95 1.88 16.96 16.91
C ILE A 95 2.98 16.91 17.98
N ARG A 96 2.69 16.32 19.11
CA ARG A 96 3.67 16.00 20.15
C ARG A 96 4.08 14.53 19.99
N GLN A 97 5.27 14.21 20.44
CA GLN A 97 5.94 12.90 20.37
C GLN A 97 5.18 11.74 21.07
N ASN A 98 3.97 11.93 21.55
CA ASN A 98 3.22 10.99 22.38
C ASN A 98 1.84 10.71 21.78
N ASN A 99 1.73 9.93 20.69
CA ASN A 99 0.47 9.33 20.19
C ASN A 99 -0.77 10.24 20.35
N THR A 100 -0.67 11.49 19.95
CA THR A 100 -1.74 12.46 20.11
C THR A 100 -2.32 12.80 18.74
N LEU A 101 -3.59 12.48 18.53
CA LEU A 101 -4.32 12.89 17.33
C LEU A 101 -4.36 14.42 17.26
N THR A 102 -4.05 14.94 16.08
CA THR A 102 -4.22 16.37 15.77
C THR A 102 -5.67 16.74 15.53
N MET A 103 -6.51 15.73 15.20
CA MET A 103 -7.92 15.87 14.88
C MET A 103 -8.64 14.54 15.17
N PRO A 104 -9.86 14.55 15.73
CA PRO A 104 -10.68 13.35 15.90
C PRO A 104 -10.87 12.58 14.59
N ILE A 105 -10.99 11.27 14.67
CA ILE A 105 -11.11 10.40 13.47
C ILE A 105 -12.35 10.75 12.66
N ALA A 106 -13.47 11.04 13.32
CA ALA A 106 -14.71 11.45 12.63
C ALA A 106 -14.48 12.71 11.77
N ASP A 107 -13.79 13.70 12.32
CA ASP A 107 -13.49 14.95 11.61
C ASP A 107 -12.51 14.72 10.45
N GLN A 108 -11.51 13.84 10.65
CA GLN A 108 -10.60 13.45 9.56
C GLN A 108 -11.35 12.75 8.42
N ILE A 109 -12.30 11.88 8.72
CA ILE A 109 -13.14 11.21 7.73
C ILE A 109 -13.93 12.25 6.93
N GLN A 110 -14.60 13.19 7.59
CA GLN A 110 -15.36 14.23 6.91
C GLN A 110 -14.46 15.15 6.04
N ALA A 111 -13.32 15.56 6.57
CA ALA A 111 -12.34 16.35 5.82
C ALA A 111 -11.79 15.58 4.58
N ALA A 112 -11.49 14.28 4.74
CA ALA A 112 -11.03 13.45 3.64
C ALA A 112 -12.11 13.24 2.57
N LYS A 113 -13.38 13.09 2.95
CA LYS A 113 -14.53 13.02 2.02
C LYS A 113 -14.63 14.28 1.16
N LEU A 114 -14.46 15.46 1.75
CA LEU A 114 -14.47 16.72 1.00
C LEU A 114 -13.38 16.77 -0.08
N LEU A 115 -12.20 16.21 0.20
CA LEU A 115 -11.09 16.15 -0.78
C LEU A 115 -11.39 15.26 -2.00
N VAL A 116 -12.25 14.28 -1.83
CA VAL A 116 -12.62 13.33 -2.90
C VAL A 116 -14.02 13.58 -3.47
N SER A 117 -14.83 14.48 -2.89
CA SER A 117 -16.23 14.73 -3.25
C SER A 117 -16.45 15.07 -4.72
N LYS A 118 -15.49 15.77 -5.36
CA LYS A 118 -15.55 16.06 -6.81
C LYS A 118 -15.43 14.83 -7.73
N LYS A 119 -15.09 13.66 -7.16
CA LYS A 119 -14.81 12.42 -7.90
C LYS A 119 -15.79 11.30 -7.57
N ILE A 120 -16.67 11.51 -6.60
CA ILE A 120 -17.50 10.45 -6.01
C ILE A 120 -18.95 10.93 -5.89
N PRO A 121 -19.95 10.04 -6.14
CA PRO A 121 -21.30 10.24 -5.66
C PRO A 121 -21.31 10.39 -4.11
N PRO A 122 -22.15 11.21 -3.54
CA PRO A 122 -22.15 11.50 -2.09
C PRO A 122 -22.33 10.29 -1.16
N SER A 123 -22.80 9.17 -1.67
CA SER A 123 -23.26 8.00 -0.91
C SER A 123 -22.40 6.73 -1.06
N GLY A 124 -21.20 6.82 -1.64
CA GLY A 124 -20.34 5.63 -1.82
C GLY A 124 -19.67 5.18 -0.51
N PRO A 125 -19.40 3.87 -0.34
CA PRO A 125 -18.61 3.38 0.77
C PRO A 125 -17.13 3.80 0.64
N PHE A 126 -16.44 3.92 1.78
CA PHE A 126 -15.05 4.33 1.85
C PHE A 126 -14.19 3.31 2.58
N ILE A 127 -12.88 3.34 2.34
CA ILE A 127 -11.89 2.62 3.13
C ILE A 127 -11.16 3.64 4.00
N ALA A 128 -11.19 3.47 5.32
CA ALA A 128 -10.36 4.24 6.23
C ALA A 128 -8.92 3.75 6.11
N TYR A 129 -8.04 4.58 5.56
CA TYR A 129 -6.66 4.25 5.27
C TYR A 129 -5.69 4.98 6.18
N PHE A 130 -5.15 4.31 7.17
CA PHE A 130 -4.10 4.80 8.03
C PHE A 130 -2.75 4.65 7.32
N GLN A 131 -2.22 5.76 6.84
CA GLN A 131 -1.05 5.77 5.96
C GLN A 131 0.20 6.40 6.60
N SER A 132 0.02 7.39 7.50
CA SER A 132 1.13 8.17 8.04
C SER A 132 2.01 7.34 8.96
N PHE A 133 3.32 7.26 8.68
CA PHE A 133 4.32 6.56 9.50
C PHE A 133 4.02 5.07 9.70
N THR A 134 4.02 4.59 10.96
CA THR A 134 3.85 3.17 11.34
C THR A 134 2.60 3.02 12.19
N ASN A 135 1.49 2.61 11.58
CA ASN A 135 0.16 2.74 12.20
C ASN A 135 -0.20 1.63 13.21
N THR A 136 0.76 0.78 13.57
CA THR A 136 0.65 -0.13 14.72
C THR A 136 1.70 0.18 15.80
N TYR A 137 2.46 1.27 15.65
CA TYR A 137 3.49 1.67 16.59
C TYR A 137 2.91 2.54 17.71
N ALA A 138 2.06 1.92 18.52
CA ALA A 138 1.41 2.51 19.70
C ALA A 138 0.93 1.41 20.65
N PRO A 139 0.56 1.71 21.90
CA PRO A 139 -0.08 0.77 22.81
C PRO A 139 -1.40 0.22 22.23
N VAL A 140 -1.71 -1.05 22.49
CA VAL A 140 -2.90 -1.74 21.97
C VAL A 140 -4.19 -1.03 22.39
N SER A 141 -4.26 -0.49 23.60
CA SER A 141 -5.42 0.28 24.07
C SER A 141 -5.72 1.48 23.19
N TYR A 142 -4.69 2.25 22.82
CA TYR A 142 -4.79 3.38 21.92
C TYR A 142 -5.23 2.95 20.50
N LEU A 143 -4.60 1.90 19.96
CA LEU A 143 -4.94 1.36 18.64
C LEU A 143 -6.38 0.85 18.60
N ARG A 144 -6.83 0.19 19.67
CA ARG A 144 -8.22 -0.29 19.80
C ARG A 144 -9.21 0.86 19.73
N GLU A 145 -9.02 1.89 20.52
CA GLU A 145 -9.89 3.08 20.49
C GLU A 145 -9.91 3.70 19.10
N LEU A 146 -8.74 4.00 18.56
CA LEU A 146 -8.57 4.64 17.25
C LEU A 146 -9.25 3.89 16.11
N PHE A 147 -8.94 2.58 15.99
CA PHE A 147 -9.45 1.77 14.89
C PHE A 147 -10.93 1.45 15.06
N THR A 148 -11.42 1.29 16.29
CA THR A 148 -12.84 1.10 16.56
C THR A 148 -13.64 2.33 16.14
N GLN A 149 -13.19 3.54 16.46
CA GLN A 149 -13.83 4.78 16.00
C GLN A 149 -13.94 4.83 14.47
N ALA A 150 -12.89 4.41 13.76
CA ALA A 150 -12.90 4.43 12.31
C ALA A 150 -13.79 3.33 11.71
N ILE A 151 -13.69 2.08 12.19
CA ILE A 151 -14.39 0.93 11.60
C ILE A 151 -15.89 0.97 11.88
N CYS A 152 -16.31 1.50 13.03
CA CYS A 152 -17.71 1.65 13.39
C CYS A 152 -18.42 2.80 12.66
N CYS A 153 -17.68 3.67 11.96
CA CYS A 153 -18.30 4.68 11.11
C CYS A 153 -19.12 4.01 10.00
N PRO A 154 -20.44 4.33 9.84
CA PRO A 154 -21.32 3.64 8.90
C PRO A 154 -20.82 3.67 7.44
N GLU A 155 -20.19 4.77 7.03
CA GLU A 155 -19.70 4.97 5.66
C GLU A 155 -18.39 4.21 5.36
N ILE A 156 -17.73 3.69 6.38
CA ILE A 156 -16.48 2.93 6.22
C ILE A 156 -16.83 1.45 5.98
N ALA A 157 -16.39 0.94 4.84
CA ALA A 157 -16.59 -0.47 4.46
C ALA A 157 -15.40 -1.37 4.85
N ALA A 158 -14.21 -0.81 5.04
CA ALA A 158 -13.02 -1.56 5.44
C ALA A 158 -11.98 -0.63 6.09
N LEU A 159 -11.06 -1.21 6.88
CA LEU A 159 -9.83 -0.55 7.31
C LEU A 159 -8.66 -0.99 6.45
N SER A 160 -7.74 -0.08 6.17
CA SER A 160 -6.44 -0.36 5.55
C SER A 160 -5.36 0.28 6.41
N ILE A 161 -4.42 -0.50 6.95
CA ILE A 161 -3.45 -0.08 7.96
C ILE A 161 -2.05 -0.32 7.43
N ALA A 162 -1.37 0.77 7.03
CA ALA A 162 0.03 0.69 6.60
C ALA A 162 0.97 0.67 7.81
N THR A 163 1.83 -0.33 7.86
CA THR A 163 2.71 -0.53 8.99
C THR A 163 4.02 -1.23 8.62
N ARG A 164 4.89 -1.34 9.61
CA ARG A 164 6.15 -2.10 9.56
C ARG A 164 5.91 -3.50 10.13
N PRO A 165 6.53 -4.54 9.55
CA PRO A 165 6.45 -5.91 10.08
C PRO A 165 6.91 -6.04 11.54
N ASP A 166 7.96 -5.29 11.93
CA ASP A 166 8.55 -5.31 13.27
C ASP A 166 7.73 -4.54 14.34
N CYS A 167 6.54 -4.06 13.98
CA CYS A 167 5.60 -3.39 14.88
C CYS A 167 4.25 -4.15 14.96
N LEU A 168 4.29 -5.47 14.84
CA LEU A 168 3.13 -6.37 14.82
C LEU A 168 3.28 -7.48 15.88
N GLU A 169 3.40 -7.08 17.13
CA GLU A 169 3.41 -7.99 18.26
C GLU A 169 2.08 -8.78 18.33
N PRO A 170 2.05 -9.99 18.90
CA PRO A 170 0.88 -10.89 18.88
C PRO A 170 -0.43 -10.23 19.32
N GLU A 171 -0.39 -9.38 20.33
CA GLU A 171 -1.56 -8.65 20.83
C GLU A 171 -2.15 -7.64 19.83
N LYS A 172 -1.30 -7.07 18.97
CA LYS A 172 -1.74 -6.18 17.89
C LYS A 172 -2.39 -6.97 16.76
N ILE A 173 -1.82 -8.11 16.40
CA ILE A 173 -2.43 -9.03 15.42
C ILE A 173 -3.79 -9.52 15.94
N GLN A 174 -3.91 -9.84 17.22
CA GLN A 174 -5.18 -10.23 17.84
C GLN A 174 -6.20 -9.09 17.77
N LEU A 175 -5.80 -7.84 18.05
CA LEU A 175 -6.68 -6.68 17.87
C LEU A 175 -7.18 -6.56 16.42
N LEU A 176 -6.28 -6.67 15.43
CA LEU A 176 -6.66 -6.59 14.01
C LEU A 176 -7.62 -7.73 13.63
N ARG A 177 -7.42 -8.95 14.16
CA ARG A 177 -8.32 -10.09 13.96
C ARG A 177 -9.71 -9.80 14.54
N GLU A 178 -9.82 -9.23 15.74
CA GLU A 178 -11.10 -8.86 16.35
C GLU A 178 -11.82 -7.80 15.52
N LEU A 179 -11.12 -6.78 15.06
CA LEU A 179 -11.68 -5.74 14.18
C LEU A 179 -12.14 -6.32 12.83
N ASN A 180 -11.44 -7.33 12.31
CA ASN A 180 -11.79 -7.99 11.05
C ASN A 180 -13.11 -8.77 11.14
N GLN A 181 -13.62 -9.09 12.34
CA GLN A 181 -14.96 -9.66 12.53
C GLN A 181 -16.06 -8.59 12.38
N ILE A 182 -15.72 -7.29 12.51
CA ILE A 182 -16.67 -6.19 12.34
C ILE A 182 -16.79 -5.81 10.86
N LYS A 183 -15.65 -5.50 10.23
CA LYS A 183 -15.51 -5.20 8.80
C LYS A 183 -14.10 -5.60 8.33
N PRO A 184 -13.89 -5.83 7.02
CA PRO A 184 -12.59 -6.23 6.48
C PRO A 184 -11.43 -5.32 6.93
N VAL A 185 -10.35 -5.92 7.42
CA VAL A 185 -9.12 -5.23 7.80
C VAL A 185 -7.97 -5.67 6.91
N TRP A 186 -7.28 -4.71 6.32
CA TRP A 186 -6.12 -4.92 5.47
C TRP A 186 -4.85 -4.44 6.17
N ALA A 187 -3.86 -5.30 6.27
CA ALA A 187 -2.52 -4.94 6.71
C ALA A 187 -1.64 -4.67 5.49
N GLU A 188 -1.12 -3.44 5.37
CA GLU A 188 -0.22 -3.06 4.30
C GLU A 188 1.22 -3.03 4.82
N LEU A 189 2.03 -4.00 4.43
CA LEU A 189 3.40 -4.20 4.93
C LEU A 189 4.44 -3.54 4.02
N GLY A 190 5.31 -2.75 4.62
CA GLY A 190 6.43 -2.14 3.92
C GLY A 190 7.60 -3.11 3.80
N LEU A 191 7.68 -3.95 2.78
CA LEU A 191 8.85 -4.79 2.50
C LEU A 191 9.96 -4.02 1.80
N GLN A 192 9.61 -3.25 0.79
CA GLN A 192 10.44 -2.41 -0.09
C GLN A 192 11.38 -3.21 -1.02
N THR A 193 12.15 -4.16 -0.50
CA THR A 193 13.06 -5.07 -1.18
C THR A 193 13.29 -6.33 -0.36
N ILE A 194 13.68 -7.44 -1.00
CA ILE A 194 14.14 -8.65 -0.29
C ILE A 194 15.65 -8.64 -0.01
N HIS A 195 16.42 -7.79 -0.68
CA HIS A 195 17.88 -7.79 -0.63
C HIS A 195 18.40 -7.11 0.64
N PRO A 196 19.17 -7.82 1.50
CA PRO A 196 19.63 -7.30 2.77
C PRO A 196 20.48 -6.01 2.63
N GLU A 197 21.41 -6.01 1.67
CA GLU A 197 22.30 -4.86 1.44
C GLU A 197 21.53 -3.60 1.03
N THR A 198 20.47 -3.74 0.21
CA THR A 198 19.60 -2.63 -0.16
C THR A 198 18.74 -2.21 1.03
N ALA A 199 18.23 -3.17 1.81
CA ALA A 199 17.45 -2.91 3.01
C ALA A 199 18.24 -2.10 4.05
N ASP A 200 19.52 -2.42 4.22
CA ASP A 200 20.44 -1.70 5.10
C ASP A 200 20.75 -0.30 4.55
N PHE A 201 21.03 -0.19 3.25
CA PHE A 201 21.28 1.10 2.59
C PHE A 201 20.09 2.05 2.75
N ILE A 202 18.86 1.58 2.55
CA ILE A 202 17.66 2.40 2.73
C ILE A 202 17.25 2.58 4.20
N ARG A 203 18.01 2.01 5.13
CA ARG A 203 17.72 2.04 6.58
C ARG A 203 16.33 1.49 6.92
N ARG A 204 15.96 0.32 6.32
CA ARG A 204 14.68 -0.33 6.62
C ARG A 204 14.58 -0.73 8.09
N GLY A 205 15.66 -1.26 8.67
CA GLY A 205 15.81 -1.50 10.10
C GLY A 205 15.20 -2.81 10.62
N TYR A 206 14.82 -3.75 9.75
CA TYR A 206 14.43 -5.12 10.10
C TYR A 206 14.82 -6.12 8.99
N PRO A 207 15.10 -7.39 9.33
CA PRO A 207 15.48 -8.43 8.38
C PRO A 207 14.25 -8.94 7.60
N LEU A 208 14.50 -9.64 6.48
CA LEU A 208 13.46 -10.27 5.66
C LEU A 208 12.61 -11.27 6.47
N SER A 209 13.23 -12.04 7.36
CA SER A 209 12.54 -13.00 8.23
C SER A 209 11.47 -12.37 9.13
N CYS A 210 11.65 -11.11 9.54
CA CYS A 210 10.63 -10.37 10.27
C CYS A 210 9.37 -10.14 9.40
N PHE A 211 9.55 -9.76 8.13
CA PHE A 211 8.45 -9.66 7.19
C PHE A 211 7.75 -11.00 6.99
N GLU A 212 8.49 -12.07 6.78
CA GLU A 212 7.95 -13.42 6.57
C GLU A 212 7.07 -13.87 7.75
N THR A 213 7.59 -13.71 8.96
CA THR A 213 6.89 -14.07 10.19
C THR A 213 5.58 -13.29 10.32
N SER A 214 5.65 -11.97 10.18
CA SER A 214 4.49 -11.09 10.32
C SER A 214 3.44 -11.35 9.23
N ALA A 215 3.87 -11.56 7.98
CA ALA A 215 2.95 -11.87 6.87
C ALA A 215 2.21 -13.19 7.11
N ARG A 216 2.94 -14.26 7.54
CA ARG A 216 2.32 -15.56 7.86
C ARG A 216 1.35 -15.46 9.04
N GLN A 217 1.71 -14.73 10.09
CA GLN A 217 0.84 -14.52 11.26
C GLN A 217 -0.43 -13.75 10.91
N LEU A 218 -0.34 -12.70 10.10
CA LEU A 218 -1.50 -11.94 9.62
C LEU A 218 -2.42 -12.82 8.77
N LYS A 219 -1.86 -13.62 7.86
CA LYS A 219 -2.64 -14.58 7.05
C LYS A 219 -3.30 -15.64 7.91
N ALA A 220 -2.61 -16.21 8.89
CA ALA A 220 -3.17 -17.15 9.84
C ALA A 220 -4.30 -16.54 10.70
N ALA A 221 -4.26 -15.23 10.93
CA ALA A 221 -5.32 -14.48 11.60
C ALA A 221 -6.50 -14.13 10.67
N GLY A 222 -6.48 -14.56 9.39
CA GLY A 222 -7.54 -14.29 8.39
C GLY A 222 -7.55 -12.88 7.83
N LEU A 223 -6.44 -12.15 7.96
CA LEU A 223 -6.32 -10.77 7.48
C LEU A 223 -5.86 -10.72 6.03
N THR A 224 -6.33 -9.71 5.31
CA THR A 224 -5.82 -9.38 3.96
C THR A 224 -4.46 -8.70 4.08
N VAL A 225 -3.45 -9.23 3.38
CA VAL A 225 -2.08 -8.72 3.40
C VAL A 225 -1.71 -8.10 2.06
N ILE A 226 -1.33 -6.82 2.09
CA ILE A 226 -0.84 -6.08 0.93
C ILE A 226 0.62 -5.72 1.16
N VAL A 227 1.47 -5.94 0.15
CA VAL A 227 2.91 -5.67 0.26
C VAL A 227 3.32 -4.47 -0.59
N HIS A 228 4.18 -3.64 -0.03
CA HIS A 228 4.78 -2.52 -0.74
C HIS A 228 6.20 -2.88 -1.20
N LEU A 229 6.45 -2.82 -2.51
CA LEU A 229 7.79 -2.84 -3.12
C LEU A 229 8.12 -1.46 -3.69
N ILE A 230 9.40 -1.10 -3.65
CA ILE A 230 9.92 0.09 -4.32
C ILE A 230 10.82 -0.37 -5.46
N LEU A 231 10.50 0.07 -6.68
CA LEU A 231 11.28 -0.20 -7.89
C LEU A 231 12.21 0.98 -8.19
N GLY A 232 13.46 0.67 -8.50
CA GLY A 232 14.51 1.65 -8.80
C GLY A 232 15.32 2.10 -7.58
N LEU A 233 15.36 1.30 -6.51
CA LEU A 233 16.25 1.57 -5.37
C LEU A 233 17.72 1.57 -5.83
N PRO A 234 18.56 2.53 -5.33
CA PRO A 234 19.95 2.57 -5.69
C PRO A 234 20.68 1.25 -5.40
N GLY A 235 21.46 0.78 -6.38
CA GLY A 235 22.16 -0.50 -6.28
C GLY A 235 21.35 -1.74 -6.67
N GLU A 236 20.07 -1.60 -6.98
CA GLU A 236 19.26 -2.70 -7.51
C GLU A 236 19.25 -2.71 -9.04
N SER A 237 19.77 -3.79 -9.62
CA SER A 237 19.60 -4.08 -11.04
C SER A 237 18.17 -4.53 -11.35
N PRO A 238 17.71 -4.47 -12.61
CA PRO A 238 16.42 -5.03 -13.01
C PRO A 238 16.22 -6.48 -12.55
N ARG A 239 17.27 -7.29 -12.58
CA ARG A 239 17.24 -8.68 -12.08
C ARG A 239 16.90 -8.75 -10.59
N LYS A 240 17.57 -7.96 -9.74
CA LYS A 240 17.30 -7.92 -8.30
C LYS A 240 15.87 -7.49 -8.01
N MET A 241 15.36 -6.48 -8.71
CA MET A 241 13.97 -6.05 -8.55
C MET A 241 12.98 -7.17 -8.93
N LEU A 242 13.24 -7.92 -10.02
CA LEU A 242 12.43 -9.08 -10.43
C LEU A 242 12.52 -10.22 -9.42
N GLU A 243 13.67 -10.46 -8.80
CA GLU A 243 13.81 -11.45 -7.72
C GLU A 243 12.87 -11.11 -6.54
N SER A 244 12.69 -9.82 -6.21
CA SER A 244 11.72 -9.39 -5.19
C SER A 244 10.26 -9.62 -5.62
N VAL A 245 9.95 -9.45 -6.89
CA VAL A 245 8.61 -9.73 -7.46
C VAL A 245 8.34 -11.23 -7.45
N ASP A 246 9.26 -12.04 -7.97
CA ASP A 246 9.15 -13.49 -8.03
C ASP A 246 9.04 -14.11 -6.62
N TYR A 247 9.77 -13.56 -5.65
CA TYR A 247 9.66 -13.95 -4.25
C TYR A 247 8.23 -13.78 -3.70
N LEU A 248 7.61 -12.62 -3.95
CA LEU A 248 6.24 -12.36 -3.50
C LEU A 248 5.20 -13.15 -4.29
N ALA A 249 5.45 -13.37 -5.58
CA ALA A 249 4.57 -14.19 -6.43
C ALA A 249 4.45 -15.63 -5.93
N HIS A 250 5.49 -16.16 -5.27
CA HIS A 250 5.56 -17.52 -4.76
C HIS A 250 5.56 -17.60 -3.23
N PHE A 251 5.22 -16.51 -2.54
CA PHE A 251 5.16 -16.50 -1.08
C PHE A 251 4.01 -17.38 -0.57
N SER A 252 4.28 -18.18 0.46
CA SER A 252 3.28 -19.06 1.09
C SER A 252 3.08 -18.70 2.56
N PRO A 253 1.81 -18.50 3.00
CA PRO A 253 0.56 -18.45 2.21
C PRO A 253 0.54 -17.21 1.29
N SER A 254 -0.19 -17.29 0.18
CA SER A 254 -0.19 -16.25 -0.87
C SER A 254 -0.54 -14.85 -0.34
N ILE A 255 0.16 -13.85 -0.88
CA ILE A 255 -0.11 -12.42 -0.64
C ILE A 255 -1.34 -11.99 -1.44
N ASP A 256 -2.24 -11.22 -0.81
CA ASP A 256 -3.51 -10.82 -1.44
C ASP A 256 -3.37 -9.65 -2.42
N GLY A 257 -2.42 -8.77 -2.16
CA GLY A 257 -2.23 -7.60 -3.01
C GLY A 257 -0.84 -6.98 -2.95
N ILE A 258 -0.50 -6.21 -3.97
CA ILE A 258 0.81 -5.56 -4.09
C ILE A 258 0.68 -4.10 -4.51
N LYS A 259 1.60 -3.28 -4.02
CA LYS A 259 1.88 -1.94 -4.51
C LYS A 259 3.28 -1.92 -5.13
N LEU A 260 3.36 -1.78 -6.44
CA LEU A 260 4.61 -1.51 -7.14
C LEU A 260 4.82 0.01 -7.15
N GLN A 261 5.80 0.48 -6.41
CA GLN A 261 6.03 1.91 -6.22
C GLN A 261 7.32 2.33 -6.92
N LEU A 262 7.22 3.35 -7.78
CA LEU A 262 8.40 4.02 -8.32
C LEU A 262 9.14 4.73 -7.19
N LEU A 263 10.47 4.58 -7.14
CA LEU A 263 11.30 5.40 -6.27
C LEU A 263 11.13 6.88 -6.62
N HIS A 264 10.75 7.68 -5.64
CA HIS A 264 10.74 9.13 -5.74
C HIS A 264 11.87 9.74 -4.92
N VAL A 265 12.65 10.58 -5.54
CA VAL A 265 13.60 11.46 -4.85
C VAL A 265 12.84 12.70 -4.41
N LEU A 266 12.57 12.83 -3.10
CA LEU A 266 11.79 13.93 -2.54
C LEU A 266 12.70 14.92 -1.82
N LYS A 267 12.49 16.21 -2.02
CA LYS A 267 13.21 17.29 -1.32
C LYS A 267 13.15 17.09 0.20
N GLY A 268 14.25 17.38 0.87
CA GLY A 268 14.37 17.26 2.32
C GLY A 268 14.62 15.84 2.85
N THR A 269 14.78 14.85 1.97
CA THR A 269 15.17 13.47 2.34
C THR A 269 16.68 13.29 2.23
N ASP A 270 17.22 12.30 2.92
CA ASP A 270 18.65 11.94 2.78
C ASP A 270 18.95 11.38 1.39
N LEU A 271 17.97 10.67 0.79
CA LEU A 271 18.09 10.22 -0.60
C LEU A 271 18.26 11.40 -1.57
N ALA A 272 17.56 12.51 -1.34
CA ALA A 272 17.72 13.70 -2.17
C ALA A 272 19.12 14.32 -2.01
N LYS A 273 19.68 14.33 -0.81
CA LYS A 273 21.07 14.79 -0.57
C LYS A 273 22.06 13.92 -1.33
N LEU A 274 21.91 12.60 -1.23
CA LEU A 274 22.75 11.64 -1.96
C LEU A 274 22.64 11.84 -3.48
N TYR A 275 21.41 11.98 -3.99
CA TYR A 275 21.17 12.17 -5.42
C TYR A 275 21.79 13.49 -5.96
N LEU A 276 21.73 14.56 -5.19
CA LEU A 276 22.31 15.84 -5.59
C LEU A 276 23.84 15.83 -5.54
N GLN A 277 24.45 15.06 -4.63
CA GLN A 277 25.91 14.93 -4.52
C GLN A 277 26.49 13.97 -5.57
N ASN A 278 25.82 12.87 -5.80
CA ASN A 278 26.23 11.82 -6.73
C ASN A 278 24.98 11.21 -7.39
N PRO A 279 24.54 11.76 -8.54
CA PRO A 279 23.35 11.27 -9.23
C PRO A 279 23.48 9.79 -9.62
N PHE A 280 22.47 9.01 -9.27
CA PHE A 280 22.33 7.62 -9.68
C PHE A 280 21.23 7.48 -10.75
N PRO A 281 21.26 6.42 -11.58
CA PRO A 281 20.28 6.20 -12.63
C PRO A 281 18.86 6.09 -12.05
N LEU A 282 17.91 6.76 -12.70
CA LEU A 282 16.48 6.63 -12.45
C LEU A 282 15.81 6.21 -13.74
N PHE A 283 14.72 5.47 -13.63
CA PHE A 283 13.92 5.08 -14.78
C PHE A 283 13.41 6.29 -15.59
N SER A 284 13.53 6.22 -16.90
CA SER A 284 12.64 6.98 -17.80
C SER A 284 11.20 6.48 -17.67
N LEU A 285 10.24 7.20 -18.23
CA LEU A 285 8.84 6.76 -18.21
C LEU A 285 8.65 5.43 -18.93
N GLU A 286 9.24 5.31 -20.09
CA GLU A 286 9.13 4.15 -20.97
C GLU A 286 9.78 2.91 -20.34
N GLU A 287 11.00 3.03 -19.83
CA GLU A 287 11.70 1.96 -19.09
C GLU A 287 10.91 1.49 -17.88
N TYR A 288 10.35 2.44 -17.10
CA TYR A 288 9.55 2.10 -15.92
C TYR A 288 8.29 1.34 -16.29
N VAL A 289 7.56 1.80 -17.29
CA VAL A 289 6.31 1.18 -17.74
C VAL A 289 6.60 -0.24 -18.26
N ASP A 290 7.61 -0.42 -19.10
CA ASP A 290 8.00 -1.73 -19.62
C ASP A 290 8.43 -2.68 -18.49
N PHE A 291 9.18 -2.17 -17.53
CA PHE A 291 9.63 -2.96 -16.38
C PHE A 291 8.45 -3.39 -15.49
N VAL A 292 7.50 -2.49 -15.19
CA VAL A 292 6.31 -2.83 -14.40
C VAL A 292 5.42 -3.84 -15.13
N ILE A 293 5.29 -3.75 -16.46
CA ILE A 293 4.57 -4.76 -17.25
C ILE A 293 5.24 -6.13 -17.08
N THR A 294 6.57 -6.21 -17.16
CA THR A 294 7.31 -7.44 -16.90
C THR A 294 7.12 -7.97 -15.47
N CYS A 295 7.03 -7.08 -14.47
CA CYS A 295 6.66 -7.48 -13.11
C CYS A 295 5.26 -8.10 -13.06
N LEU A 296 4.27 -7.49 -13.74
CA LEU A 296 2.89 -7.98 -13.75
C LEU A 296 2.75 -9.32 -14.47
N GLU A 297 3.51 -9.55 -15.54
CA GLU A 297 3.56 -10.84 -16.25
C GLU A 297 3.93 -12.00 -15.31
N ARG A 298 4.74 -11.72 -14.25
CA ARG A 298 5.25 -12.70 -13.27
C ARG A 298 4.39 -12.86 -12.02
N LEU A 299 3.45 -11.95 -11.78
CA LEU A 299 2.57 -12.01 -10.60
C LEU A 299 1.36 -12.91 -10.84
N PRO A 300 0.88 -13.65 -9.82
CA PRO A 300 -0.32 -14.47 -9.95
C PRO A 300 -1.51 -13.63 -10.44
N PRO A 301 -2.37 -14.17 -11.33
CA PRO A 301 -3.58 -13.47 -11.78
C PRO A 301 -4.54 -13.07 -10.66
N SER A 302 -4.52 -13.80 -9.54
CA SER A 302 -5.37 -13.53 -8.36
C SER A 302 -4.87 -12.39 -7.46
N MET A 303 -3.58 -12.00 -7.57
CA MET A 303 -3.02 -10.95 -6.74
C MET A 303 -3.55 -9.57 -7.15
N VAL A 304 -4.15 -8.83 -6.21
CA VAL A 304 -4.72 -7.51 -6.51
C VAL A 304 -3.63 -6.45 -6.63
N ILE A 305 -3.64 -5.73 -7.75
CA ILE A 305 -2.69 -4.64 -8.00
C ILE A 305 -3.24 -3.35 -7.42
N HIS A 306 -2.73 -2.94 -6.26
CA HIS A 306 -3.17 -1.75 -5.57
C HIS A 306 -2.60 -0.45 -6.16
N ARG A 307 -1.42 -0.55 -6.78
CA ARG A 307 -0.72 0.61 -7.34
C ARG A 307 0.36 0.17 -8.33
N LEU A 308 0.49 0.91 -9.45
CA LEU A 308 1.50 0.72 -10.47
C LEU A 308 2.63 1.77 -10.43
N THR A 309 2.48 2.83 -9.63
CA THR A 309 3.47 3.93 -9.57
C THR A 309 3.45 4.59 -8.20
N GLY A 310 4.46 5.37 -7.87
CA GLY A 310 4.51 6.16 -6.63
C GLY A 310 3.51 7.32 -6.61
N ASP A 311 3.26 7.83 -5.41
CA ASP A 311 2.45 9.02 -5.13
C ASP A 311 3.25 9.92 -4.19
N GLY A 312 4.07 10.80 -4.76
CA GLY A 312 4.79 11.83 -4.00
C GLY A 312 4.11 13.20 -4.13
N PRO A 313 4.22 14.06 -3.10
CA PRO A 313 3.78 15.45 -3.23
C PRO A 313 4.55 16.15 -4.35
N LYS A 314 3.83 16.71 -5.33
CA LYS A 314 4.47 17.37 -6.49
C LYS A 314 5.42 18.50 -6.07
N SER A 315 5.12 19.21 -5.00
CA SER A 315 5.95 20.29 -4.46
C SER A 315 7.29 19.80 -3.88
N LEU A 316 7.35 18.54 -3.45
CA LEU A 316 8.57 17.91 -2.91
C LEU A 316 9.28 17.06 -3.95
N LEU A 317 8.67 16.71 -5.07
CA LEU A 317 9.27 15.84 -6.07
C LEU A 317 10.46 16.52 -6.72
N LEU A 318 11.65 15.91 -6.57
CA LEU A 318 12.89 16.31 -7.24
C LEU A 318 13.08 15.48 -8.53
N ALA A 319 12.92 14.15 -8.42
CA ALA A 319 13.10 13.24 -9.54
C ALA A 319 12.32 11.91 -9.30
N PRO A 320 11.93 11.19 -10.37
CA PRO A 320 11.91 11.64 -11.76
C PRO A 320 10.71 12.55 -12.04
N ALA A 321 10.95 13.65 -12.76
CA ALA A 321 9.92 14.69 -12.98
C ALA A 321 8.67 14.19 -13.73
N TRP A 322 8.83 13.23 -14.65
CA TRP A 322 7.71 12.67 -15.43
C TRP A 322 6.64 12.01 -14.56
N SER A 323 6.97 11.52 -13.38
CA SER A 323 6.03 10.85 -12.47
C SER A 323 4.95 11.78 -11.90
N ALA A 324 5.14 13.10 -12.01
CA ALA A 324 4.14 14.10 -11.64
C ALA A 324 2.92 14.12 -12.58
N ASP A 325 3.04 13.61 -13.82
CA ASP A 325 1.94 13.51 -14.78
C ASP A 325 1.32 12.11 -14.81
N LYS A 326 0.46 11.85 -13.84
CA LYS A 326 -0.23 10.55 -13.73
C LYS A 326 -1.03 10.16 -14.97
N LYS A 327 -1.63 11.13 -15.66
CA LYS A 327 -2.43 10.84 -16.86
C LYS A 327 -1.54 10.29 -17.97
N ARG A 328 -0.40 10.94 -18.20
CA ARG A 328 0.61 10.47 -19.15
C ARG A 328 1.09 9.07 -18.79
N VAL A 329 1.45 8.85 -17.51
CA VAL A 329 1.92 7.52 -17.02
C VAL A 329 0.88 6.43 -17.32
N LEU A 330 -0.38 6.62 -16.93
CA LEU A 330 -1.44 5.62 -17.15
C LEU A 330 -1.75 5.39 -18.63
N ASN A 331 -1.71 6.43 -19.46
CA ASN A 331 -1.88 6.31 -20.91
C ASN A 331 -0.73 5.50 -21.52
N THR A 332 0.51 5.74 -21.09
CA THR A 332 1.68 4.96 -21.53
C THR A 332 1.54 3.49 -21.15
N PHE A 333 1.10 3.17 -19.93
CA PHE A 333 0.78 1.79 -19.54
C PHE A 333 -0.24 1.16 -20.49
N SER A 334 -1.35 1.84 -20.75
CA SER A 334 -2.42 1.32 -21.61
C SER A 334 -1.95 1.08 -23.05
N HIS A 335 -1.07 1.94 -23.57
CA HIS A 335 -0.47 1.79 -24.89
C HIS A 335 0.50 0.58 -24.93
N ARG A 336 1.47 0.54 -24.01
CA ARG A 336 2.50 -0.50 -23.99
C ARG A 336 1.95 -1.89 -23.70
N PHE A 337 0.91 -2.03 -22.88
CA PHE A 337 0.23 -3.32 -22.71
C PHE A 337 -0.36 -3.84 -24.01
N ARG A 338 -0.97 -2.95 -24.80
CA ARG A 338 -1.53 -3.34 -26.12
C ARG A 338 -0.46 -3.70 -27.12
N GLU A 339 0.62 -2.91 -27.22
CA GLU A 339 1.76 -3.20 -28.09
C GLU A 339 2.41 -4.54 -27.78
N ARG A 340 2.62 -4.82 -26.48
CA ARG A 340 3.24 -6.07 -26.03
C ARG A 340 2.29 -7.27 -26.04
N GLY A 341 0.99 -7.06 -26.24
CA GLY A 341 -0.02 -8.13 -26.11
C GLY A 341 0.11 -8.83 -24.75
N SER A 342 0.31 -8.05 -23.68
CA SER A 342 0.67 -8.55 -22.35
C SER A 342 -0.49 -8.43 -21.37
N TRP A 343 -0.45 -9.26 -20.31
CA TRP A 343 -1.39 -9.25 -19.18
C TRP A 343 -0.75 -9.81 -17.93
N GLN A 344 -1.37 -9.54 -16.77
CA GLN A 344 -0.92 -10.10 -15.49
C GLN A 344 -0.96 -11.62 -15.49
N GLY A 345 0.13 -12.23 -15.08
CA GLY A 345 0.26 -13.69 -14.98
C GLY A 345 0.63 -14.41 -16.29
N LYS A 346 0.93 -13.67 -17.37
CA LYS A 346 1.32 -14.25 -18.65
C LYS A 346 2.55 -15.20 -18.53
N GLU A 347 3.51 -14.84 -17.69
CA GLU A 347 4.73 -15.61 -17.43
C GLU A 347 4.74 -16.26 -16.03
N PHE A 348 3.62 -16.20 -15.31
CA PHE A 348 3.53 -16.79 -13.97
C PHE A 348 3.41 -18.31 -14.07
N VAL A 349 4.38 -19.01 -13.47
CA VAL A 349 4.34 -20.47 -13.31
C VAL A 349 4.12 -20.78 -11.84
N LYS A 350 2.97 -21.40 -11.52
CA LYS A 350 2.71 -21.87 -10.14
C LYS A 350 3.75 -22.96 -9.83
N LYS A 351 4.55 -22.77 -8.77
CA LYS A 351 5.43 -23.84 -8.29
C LYS A 351 4.56 -24.97 -7.72
N PRO A 352 4.93 -26.23 -7.98
CA PRO A 352 4.28 -27.36 -7.30
C PRO A 352 4.44 -27.19 -5.79
N GLU A 353 3.37 -27.50 -5.05
CA GLU A 353 3.34 -27.48 -3.57
C GLU A 353 4.23 -28.53 -2.97
#